data_e4f8e7c67ac3224197ec4e96a496e065
#
_entry.id   e4f8e7c67ac3224197ec4e96a496e065
#
_cell.length_a   1.000
_cell.length_b   1.000
_cell.length_c   1.000
_cell.angle_alpha   90.00
_cell.angle_beta   90.00
_cell.angle_gamma   90.00
#
_symmetry.space_group_name_H-M   'P 1'
#
loop_
_entity.id
_entity.type
_entity.pdbx_description
1 polymer ?
#
loop_
_entity_poly.entity_id
_entity_poly.type
_entity_poly.pdbx_seq_one_letter_code
_entity_poly.pdbx_strand_id
1 'polypeptide(L)'
;MDYYHDDTMKKLFELLTQPKSMDDMDLSSSFIKHLVLKVLATHGNIKVSRIIEITGIHVDILEVILREMEKEDLCAAISGGFLFPSVEFTIKKVGRKQASKLMGENPYVGMAPVTYDYYFNVMKAQIKGRFPLQIPKDVIEKTFKDVVGNEDAKKTLVESAIGGKGLFIYGLPGTGKTFLTSKMSDLLPPLIIPRYIEFSDQIIQLYDPDFHREAPEQPEDPRWVKIYAPFVFTGSELSTQKLETNYDPNKGVYETSPIIKANGGVLLLDDLGRQKEDHNALLNRLIVPMENNKDLIYIKGAPIIVHSHFIPAFSTNLDITIMDEAHLRRAPLHVLLENPSIEDILKVFKKNLDEMGEKYDPVIMEQYKMVYLPPSQGGEGLQPTFAHARDLAQIAQAIRIRKGEDIITRETMENALQQHVLIALQRRFTPTLFDRIIRKKRKE
;
A
#
# COMPACT_ATOMS: atom_id res chain seq x y z
N MET A 1 8.88 8.18 15.45
CA MET A 1 9.62 9.42 15.13
C MET A 1 8.63 10.34 14.45
N ASP A 2 8.22 11.38 15.16
CA ASP A 2 7.17 12.27 14.70
C ASP A 2 7.78 13.45 13.96
N TYR A 3 7.69 13.42 12.64
CA TYR A 3 8.10 14.53 11.77
C TYR A 3 7.10 15.67 11.70
N TYR A 4 5.95 15.47 12.30
CA TYR A 4 4.88 16.43 12.26
C TYR A 4 4.99 17.39 13.42
N HIS A 5 4.63 18.62 13.11
CA HIS A 5 4.25 19.57 14.13
C HIS A 5 3.43 18.83 15.18
N ASP A 6 4.07 18.50 16.29
CA ASP A 6 3.54 17.77 17.43
C ASP A 6 2.13 18.30 17.83
N ASP A 7 1.88 19.59 17.61
CA ASP A 7 0.61 20.25 17.86
C ASP A 7 -0.56 19.81 16.96
N THR A 8 -0.32 19.49 15.67
CA THR A 8 -1.43 19.09 14.76
C THR A 8 -1.89 17.68 15.07
N MET A 9 -0.95 16.76 15.29
CA MET A 9 -1.28 15.38 15.66
C MET A 9 -1.89 15.32 17.06
N LYS A 10 -1.36 16.07 18.04
CA LYS A 10 -1.97 16.17 19.39
C LYS A 10 -3.41 16.66 19.32
N LYS A 11 -3.68 17.74 18.60
CA LYS A 11 -5.03 18.24 18.38
C LYS A 11 -5.95 17.21 17.72
N LEU A 12 -5.41 16.44 16.76
CA LEU A 12 -6.19 15.37 16.13
C LEU A 12 -6.49 14.24 17.11
N PHE A 13 -5.53 13.82 17.92
CA PHE A 13 -5.77 12.81 18.96
C PHE A 13 -6.81 13.28 20.00
N GLU A 14 -6.78 14.57 20.37
CA GLU A 14 -7.79 15.18 21.25
C GLU A 14 -9.20 15.19 20.63
N LEU A 15 -9.28 15.34 19.29
CA LEU A 15 -10.54 15.29 18.55
C LEU A 15 -11.03 13.85 18.31
N LEU A 16 -10.15 12.85 18.36
CA LEU A 16 -10.45 11.44 18.08
C LEU A 16 -10.55 10.61 19.37
N THR A 17 -11.10 11.21 20.43
CA THR A 17 -11.49 10.50 21.64
C THR A 17 -12.71 9.62 21.36
N GLN A 18 -12.78 8.46 22.01
CA GLN A 18 -13.92 7.57 21.84
C GLN A 18 -15.21 8.22 22.41
N PRO A 19 -16.28 8.38 21.62
CA PRO A 19 -17.56 8.87 22.11
C PRO A 19 -18.09 8.00 23.24
N LYS A 20 -18.54 8.64 24.34
CA LYS A 20 -19.08 7.95 25.53
C LYS A 20 -20.57 8.17 25.72
N SER A 21 -21.16 9.11 24.99
CA SER A 21 -22.59 9.38 25.00
C SER A 21 -23.18 9.42 23.60
N MET A 22 -24.48 9.29 23.46
CA MET A 22 -25.16 9.42 22.17
C MET A 22 -25.06 10.83 21.59
N ASP A 23 -24.91 11.85 22.44
CA ASP A 23 -24.75 13.25 22.01
C ASP A 23 -23.38 13.51 21.38
N ASP A 24 -22.35 12.75 21.79
CA ASP A 24 -20.99 12.82 21.23
C ASP A 24 -20.83 11.92 19.97
N MET A 25 -21.78 11.00 19.77
CA MET A 25 -21.71 10.04 18.68
C MET A 25 -22.17 10.67 17.37
N ASP A 26 -21.33 10.53 16.35
CA ASP A 26 -21.63 11.04 14.99
C ASP A 26 -22.70 10.22 14.25
N LEU A 27 -22.93 8.96 14.66
CA LEU A 27 -23.95 8.07 14.10
C LEU A 27 -25.30 8.22 14.80
N SER A 28 -26.39 8.02 14.07
CA SER A 28 -27.72 8.00 14.67
C SER A 28 -27.96 6.77 15.57
N SER A 29 -28.78 6.93 16.62
CA SER A 29 -29.20 5.82 17.48
C SER A 29 -29.83 4.66 16.67
N SER A 30 -30.61 4.97 15.65
CA SER A 30 -31.20 3.98 14.75
C SER A 30 -30.15 3.16 14.01
N PHE A 31 -29.11 3.81 13.48
CA PHE A 31 -28.01 3.11 12.79
C PHE A 31 -27.27 2.15 13.74
N ILE A 32 -26.93 2.62 14.96
CA ILE A 32 -26.25 1.81 15.96
C ILE A 32 -27.10 0.63 16.37
N LYS A 33 -28.40 0.85 16.63
CA LYS A 33 -29.38 -0.20 16.95
C LYS A 33 -29.43 -1.28 15.86
N HIS A 34 -29.48 -0.88 14.58
CA HIS A 34 -29.48 -1.80 13.46
C HIS A 34 -28.17 -2.60 13.36
N LEU A 35 -27.02 -1.96 13.59
CA LEU A 35 -25.73 -2.65 13.61
C LEU A 35 -25.66 -3.68 14.74
N VAL A 36 -26.00 -3.28 15.97
CA VAL A 36 -26.02 -4.17 17.15
C VAL A 36 -26.99 -5.33 16.95
N LEU A 37 -28.15 -5.08 16.34
CA LEU A 37 -29.14 -6.13 16.06
C LEU A 37 -28.61 -7.16 15.06
N LYS A 38 -27.87 -6.71 14.05
CA LYS A 38 -27.18 -7.61 13.08
C LYS A 38 -26.07 -8.41 13.77
N VAL A 39 -25.29 -7.80 14.67
CA VAL A 39 -24.28 -8.50 15.49
C VAL A 39 -24.93 -9.62 16.32
N LEU A 40 -26.03 -9.31 17.02
CA LEU A 40 -26.79 -10.30 17.81
C LEU A 40 -27.33 -11.45 16.93
N ALA A 41 -27.82 -11.13 15.72
CA ALA A 41 -28.33 -12.14 14.80
C ALA A 41 -27.25 -13.08 14.27
N THR A 42 -26.05 -12.55 14.07
CA THR A 42 -24.91 -13.32 13.54
C THR A 42 -24.29 -14.22 14.61
N HIS A 43 -24.17 -13.75 15.84
CA HIS A 43 -23.46 -14.45 16.91
C HIS A 43 -24.37 -15.21 17.87
N GLY A 44 -25.67 -14.93 17.86
CA GLY A 44 -26.63 -15.57 18.79
C GLY A 44 -26.47 -15.00 20.20
N ASN A 45 -26.05 -15.85 21.16
CA ASN A 45 -25.75 -15.43 22.51
C ASN A 45 -24.37 -14.79 22.55
N ILE A 46 -24.27 -13.55 22.98
CA ILE A 46 -23.01 -12.79 22.94
C ILE A 46 -22.87 -11.86 24.15
N LYS A 47 -21.68 -11.79 24.71
CA LYS A 47 -21.34 -10.83 25.77
C LYS A 47 -21.19 -9.43 25.23
N VAL A 48 -21.58 -8.43 26.03
CA VAL A 48 -21.42 -7.02 25.68
C VAL A 48 -19.96 -6.68 25.37
N SER A 49 -18.99 -7.24 26.10
CA SER A 49 -17.56 -7.07 25.81
C SER A 49 -17.20 -7.46 24.36
N ARG A 50 -17.83 -8.53 23.86
CA ARG A 50 -17.61 -8.95 22.47
C ARG A 50 -18.29 -8.05 21.44
N ILE A 51 -19.45 -7.46 21.80
CA ILE A 51 -20.11 -6.45 20.98
C ILE A 51 -19.21 -5.21 20.87
N ILE A 52 -18.59 -4.77 21.99
CA ILE A 52 -17.62 -3.66 22.01
C ILE A 52 -16.45 -3.95 21.06
N GLU A 53 -15.84 -5.13 21.15
CA GLU A 53 -14.72 -5.52 20.27
C GLU A 53 -15.10 -5.50 18.79
N ILE A 54 -16.29 -5.99 18.43
CA ILE A 54 -16.77 -6.06 17.05
C ILE A 54 -17.09 -4.65 16.51
N THR A 55 -17.80 -3.84 17.32
CA THR A 55 -18.37 -2.58 16.84
C THR A 55 -17.51 -1.34 17.15
N GLY A 56 -16.58 -1.45 18.10
CA GLY A 56 -15.81 -0.29 18.58
C GLY A 56 -16.64 0.75 19.35
N ILE A 57 -17.90 0.44 19.68
CA ILE A 57 -18.80 1.37 20.40
C ILE A 57 -18.54 1.26 21.89
N HIS A 58 -18.49 2.43 22.56
CA HIS A 58 -18.26 2.50 24.01
C HIS A 58 -19.39 1.81 24.80
N VAL A 59 -19.05 1.22 25.94
CA VAL A 59 -19.99 0.47 26.79
C VAL A 59 -21.21 1.28 27.20
N ASP A 60 -21.04 2.56 27.53
CA ASP A 60 -22.13 3.43 27.99
C ASP A 60 -23.19 3.65 26.91
N ILE A 61 -22.76 3.80 25.65
CA ILE A 61 -23.66 3.88 24.48
C ILE A 61 -24.39 2.55 24.27
N LEU A 62 -23.63 1.43 24.31
CA LEU A 62 -24.22 0.10 24.12
C LEU A 62 -25.22 -0.22 25.22
N GLU A 63 -25.00 0.22 26.47
CA GLU A 63 -25.96 0.02 27.54
C GLU A 63 -27.31 0.70 27.23
N VAL A 64 -27.28 1.96 26.80
CA VAL A 64 -28.49 2.69 26.40
C VAL A 64 -29.21 1.96 25.28
N ILE A 65 -28.48 1.61 24.20
CA ILE A 65 -29.04 0.95 23.02
C ILE A 65 -29.62 -0.43 23.35
N LEU A 66 -28.90 -1.27 24.09
CA LEU A 66 -29.37 -2.62 24.44
C LEU A 66 -30.59 -2.57 25.37
N ARG A 67 -30.66 -1.61 26.31
CA ARG A 67 -31.84 -1.40 27.17
C ARG A 67 -33.08 -0.94 26.38
N GLU A 68 -32.88 -0.10 25.35
CA GLU A 68 -33.96 0.28 24.46
C GLU A 68 -34.44 -0.93 23.65
N MET A 69 -33.52 -1.71 23.12
CA MET A 69 -33.82 -2.93 22.33
C MET A 69 -34.55 -4.00 23.19
N GLU A 70 -34.25 -4.10 24.49
CA GLU A 70 -35.01 -4.97 25.40
C GLU A 70 -36.46 -4.51 25.56
N LYS A 71 -36.69 -3.19 25.73
CA LYS A 71 -38.05 -2.59 25.84
C LYS A 71 -38.88 -2.81 24.57
N GLU A 72 -38.19 -2.84 23.40
CA GLU A 72 -38.82 -3.10 22.10
C GLU A 72 -38.95 -4.61 21.77
N ASP A 73 -38.64 -5.50 22.71
CA ASP A 73 -38.70 -6.95 22.57
C ASP A 73 -37.79 -7.52 21.44
N LEU A 74 -36.70 -6.79 21.11
CA LEU A 74 -35.74 -7.21 20.08
C LEU A 74 -34.67 -8.17 20.61
N CYS A 75 -34.25 -7.99 21.85
CA CYS A 75 -33.25 -8.83 22.54
C CYS A 75 -33.63 -9.00 24.03
N ALA A 76 -32.85 -9.84 24.71
CA ALA A 76 -32.98 -10.00 26.17
C ALA A 76 -31.62 -10.33 26.79
N ALA A 77 -31.36 -9.86 27.99
CA ALA A 77 -30.29 -10.35 28.82
C ALA A 77 -30.61 -11.77 29.32
N ILE A 78 -29.69 -12.71 29.14
CA ILE A 78 -29.83 -14.12 29.55
C ILE A 78 -28.94 -14.51 30.72
N SER A 79 -27.86 -13.76 30.94
CA SER A 79 -27.02 -13.92 32.12
C SER A 79 -26.57 -12.54 32.60
N GLY A 80 -26.50 -12.36 33.94
CA GLY A 80 -26.03 -11.14 34.58
C GLY A 80 -24.62 -11.32 35.12
N GLY A 81 -23.71 -10.42 34.74
CA GLY A 81 -22.42 -10.24 35.41
C GLY A 81 -22.47 -9.07 36.36
N PHE A 82 -21.49 -8.94 37.26
CA PHE A 82 -21.37 -7.81 38.17
C PHE A 82 -21.16 -6.47 37.44
N LEU A 83 -20.48 -6.54 36.25
CA LEU A 83 -20.27 -5.39 35.39
C LEU A 83 -21.02 -5.58 34.07
N PHE A 84 -21.55 -4.48 33.50
CA PHE A 84 -22.33 -4.54 32.26
C PHE A 84 -21.60 -5.19 31.07
N PRO A 85 -20.28 -5.03 30.82
CA PRO A 85 -19.55 -5.73 29.76
C PRO A 85 -19.60 -7.26 29.86
N SER A 86 -19.88 -7.83 31.06
CA SER A 86 -19.97 -9.28 31.24
C SER A 86 -21.38 -9.84 31.03
N VAL A 87 -22.39 -8.97 30.89
CA VAL A 87 -23.77 -9.37 30.59
C VAL A 87 -23.86 -10.00 29.22
N GLU A 88 -24.58 -11.09 29.11
CA GLU A 88 -24.80 -11.78 27.84
C GLU A 88 -26.22 -11.51 27.33
N PHE A 89 -26.32 -11.13 26.06
CA PHE A 89 -27.57 -10.86 25.37
C PHE A 89 -27.87 -11.92 24.31
N THR A 90 -29.15 -12.15 24.10
CA THR A 90 -29.66 -13.00 23.01
C THR A 90 -30.70 -12.27 22.19
N ILE A 91 -30.79 -12.57 20.91
CA ILE A 91 -31.78 -11.99 20.01
C ILE A 91 -33.12 -12.72 20.15
N LYS A 92 -34.22 -11.96 20.29
CA LYS A 92 -35.60 -12.49 20.34
C LYS A 92 -36.18 -12.69 18.93
N LYS A 93 -37.35 -13.34 18.84
CA LYS A 93 -38.02 -13.63 17.57
C LYS A 93 -38.31 -12.39 16.73
N VAL A 94 -38.79 -11.31 17.38
CA VAL A 94 -39.05 -10.00 16.71
C VAL A 94 -37.76 -9.43 16.16
N GLY A 95 -36.72 -9.38 16.99
CA GLY A 95 -35.40 -8.88 16.60
C GLY A 95 -34.79 -9.70 15.45
N ARG A 96 -34.90 -11.01 15.47
CA ARG A 96 -34.43 -11.90 14.41
C ARG A 96 -35.10 -11.61 13.05
N LYS A 97 -36.41 -11.37 13.06
CA LYS A 97 -37.17 -10.98 11.85
C LYS A 97 -36.68 -9.64 11.30
N GLN A 98 -36.48 -8.66 12.17
CA GLN A 98 -35.98 -7.32 11.79
C GLN A 98 -34.53 -7.41 11.29
N ALA A 99 -33.64 -8.12 12.00
CA ALA A 99 -32.26 -8.34 11.57
C ALA A 99 -32.17 -9.00 10.19
N SER A 100 -33.01 -10.01 9.91
CA SER A 100 -33.05 -10.68 8.61
C SER A 100 -33.39 -9.71 7.47
N LYS A 101 -34.33 -8.78 7.72
CA LYS A 101 -34.65 -7.72 6.74
C LYS A 101 -33.44 -6.79 6.51
N LEU A 102 -32.83 -6.29 7.59
CA LEU A 102 -31.68 -5.40 7.56
C LEU A 102 -30.47 -6.04 6.87
N MET A 103 -30.21 -7.34 7.12
CA MET A 103 -29.15 -8.09 6.47
C MET A 103 -29.42 -8.31 4.96
N GLY A 104 -30.68 -8.41 4.55
CA GLY A 104 -31.06 -8.42 3.14
C GLY A 104 -30.82 -7.09 2.43
N GLU A 105 -30.92 -5.96 3.15
CA GLU A 105 -30.64 -4.63 2.63
C GLU A 105 -29.12 -4.31 2.60
N ASN A 106 -28.42 -4.64 3.69
CA ASN A 106 -26.97 -4.52 3.83
C ASN A 106 -26.45 -5.55 4.85
N PRO A 107 -25.66 -6.57 4.43
CA PRO A 107 -25.16 -7.63 5.30
C PRO A 107 -24.01 -7.22 6.20
N TYR A 108 -23.54 -5.99 6.15
CA TYR A 108 -22.40 -5.53 6.95
C TYR A 108 -22.59 -5.76 8.44
N VAL A 109 -21.61 -6.46 9.04
CA VAL A 109 -21.48 -6.67 10.49
C VAL A 109 -19.99 -6.45 10.84
N GLY A 110 -19.70 -5.46 11.67
CA GLY A 110 -18.32 -5.14 12.00
C GLY A 110 -18.17 -3.83 12.77
N MET A 111 -17.01 -3.23 12.67
CA MET A 111 -16.68 -1.96 13.32
C MET A 111 -17.67 -0.86 12.91
N ALA A 112 -18.23 -0.10 13.85
CA ALA A 112 -19.10 1.01 13.51
C ALA A 112 -18.35 2.01 12.60
N PRO A 113 -18.94 2.43 11.48
CA PRO A 113 -18.32 3.46 10.64
C PRO A 113 -18.33 4.82 11.36
N VAL A 114 -17.62 5.78 10.80
CA VAL A 114 -17.84 7.19 11.10
C VAL A 114 -18.70 7.80 10.01
N THR A 115 -19.40 8.90 10.29
CA THR A 115 -20.17 9.60 9.26
C THR A 115 -19.25 10.24 8.21
N TYR A 116 -19.76 10.37 6.99
CA TYR A 116 -19.04 11.03 5.89
C TYR A 116 -18.58 12.45 6.27
N ASP A 117 -19.42 13.23 6.93
CA ASP A 117 -19.10 14.61 7.32
C ASP A 117 -17.95 14.65 8.37
N TYR A 118 -17.97 13.73 9.34
CA TYR A 118 -16.91 13.65 10.32
C TYR A 118 -15.58 13.24 9.67
N TYR A 119 -15.60 12.19 8.84
CA TYR A 119 -14.45 11.80 8.02
C TYR A 119 -13.88 12.98 7.22
N PHE A 120 -14.75 13.67 6.47
CA PHE A 120 -14.32 14.74 5.57
C PHE A 120 -13.62 15.88 6.31
N ASN A 121 -14.14 16.27 7.48
CA ASN A 121 -13.58 17.32 8.32
C ASN A 121 -12.23 16.93 8.93
N VAL A 122 -12.11 15.71 9.46
CA VAL A 122 -10.85 15.19 10.02
C VAL A 122 -9.77 15.10 8.94
N MET A 123 -10.10 14.55 7.77
CA MET A 123 -9.15 14.46 6.67
C MET A 123 -8.73 15.82 6.16
N LYS A 124 -9.66 16.76 6.02
CA LYS A 124 -9.36 18.14 5.62
C LYS A 124 -8.38 18.82 6.59
N ALA A 125 -8.54 18.60 7.89
CA ALA A 125 -7.64 19.14 8.92
C ALA A 125 -6.22 18.56 8.79
N GLN A 126 -6.08 17.26 8.48
CA GLN A 126 -4.79 16.61 8.31
C GLN A 126 -4.05 17.02 7.03
N ILE A 127 -4.79 17.21 5.93
CA ILE A 127 -4.19 17.46 4.61
C ILE A 127 -3.87 18.95 4.41
N LYS A 128 -4.62 19.83 5.06
CA LYS A 128 -4.41 21.29 4.91
C LYS A 128 -3.02 21.70 5.39
N GLY A 129 -2.22 22.25 4.48
CA GLY A 129 -0.87 22.71 4.79
C GLY A 129 0.15 21.60 5.00
N ARG A 130 -0.14 20.36 4.56
CA ARG A 130 0.76 19.21 4.69
C ARG A 130 2.09 19.44 3.96
N PHE A 131 2.07 20.08 2.80
CA PHE A 131 3.28 20.37 2.02
C PHE A 131 3.59 21.88 2.00
N PRO A 132 4.88 22.28 1.94
CA PRO A 132 6.08 21.42 1.89
C PRO A 132 6.42 20.78 3.25
N LEU A 133 6.97 19.56 3.20
CA LEU A 133 7.44 18.85 4.39
C LEU A 133 8.81 19.36 4.84
N GLN A 134 9.06 19.26 6.15
CA GLN A 134 10.40 19.38 6.72
C GLN A 134 10.86 17.99 7.14
N ILE A 135 11.67 17.35 6.30
CA ILE A 135 12.16 15.98 6.56
C ILE A 135 13.54 16.06 7.22
N PRO A 136 13.72 15.56 8.45
CA PRO A 136 15.00 15.55 9.13
C PRO A 136 16.05 14.71 8.39
N LYS A 137 17.32 15.11 8.49
CA LYS A 137 18.42 14.44 7.79
C LYS A 137 18.59 12.98 8.22
N ASP A 138 18.47 12.70 9.50
CA ASP A 138 18.57 11.34 10.04
C ASP A 138 17.52 10.37 9.47
N VAL A 139 16.36 10.92 9.13
CA VAL A 139 15.30 10.14 8.48
C VAL A 139 15.65 9.82 7.04
N ILE A 140 16.14 10.82 6.31
CA ILE A 140 16.58 10.61 4.93
C ILE A 140 17.68 9.55 4.91
N GLU A 141 18.69 9.68 5.79
CA GLU A 141 19.79 8.72 5.91
C GLU A 141 19.28 7.32 6.27
N LYS A 142 18.36 7.22 7.25
CA LYS A 142 17.76 5.94 7.66
C LYS A 142 16.96 5.30 6.53
N THR A 143 16.16 6.09 5.81
CA THR A 143 15.32 5.60 4.69
C THR A 143 16.16 5.00 3.58
N PHE A 144 17.28 5.64 3.23
CA PHE A 144 18.13 5.18 2.13
C PHE A 144 19.35 4.38 2.56
N LYS A 145 19.48 4.02 3.85
CA LYS A 145 20.60 3.24 4.39
C LYS A 145 20.87 1.96 3.59
N ASP A 146 19.81 1.33 3.13
CA ASP A 146 19.85 0.06 2.42
C ASP A 146 19.90 0.21 0.91
N VAL A 147 19.88 1.42 0.38
CA VAL A 147 19.90 1.71 -1.05
C VAL A 147 21.33 2.00 -1.48
N VAL A 148 21.87 1.18 -2.36
CA VAL A 148 23.22 1.33 -2.92
C VAL A 148 23.15 2.13 -4.21
N GLY A 149 24.01 3.14 -4.35
CA GLY A 149 24.08 3.99 -5.54
C GLY A 149 22.88 4.91 -5.75
N ASN A 150 22.70 5.41 -6.97
CA ASN A 150 21.58 6.26 -7.39
C ASN A 150 21.39 7.55 -6.57
N GLU A 151 22.50 8.24 -6.22
CA GLU A 151 22.47 9.40 -5.31
C GLU A 151 21.60 10.54 -5.84
N ASP A 152 21.61 10.82 -7.14
CA ASP A 152 20.79 11.89 -7.71
C ASP A 152 19.30 11.49 -7.73
N ALA A 153 19.01 10.22 -7.97
CA ALA A 153 17.65 9.70 -7.85
C ALA A 153 17.13 9.84 -6.40
N LYS A 154 17.94 9.49 -5.38
CA LYS A 154 17.58 9.69 -3.97
C LYS A 154 17.23 11.14 -3.66
N LYS A 155 18.04 12.12 -4.14
CA LYS A 155 17.77 13.55 -3.97
C LYS A 155 16.42 13.94 -4.57
N THR A 156 16.15 13.53 -5.81
CA THR A 156 14.88 13.84 -6.49
C THR A 156 13.67 13.20 -5.79
N LEU A 157 13.82 11.98 -5.23
CA LEU A 157 12.76 11.38 -4.43
C LEU A 157 12.48 12.17 -3.14
N VAL A 158 13.54 12.67 -2.47
CA VAL A 158 13.38 13.53 -1.29
C VAL A 158 12.70 14.84 -1.67
N GLU A 159 13.09 15.47 -2.78
CA GLU A 159 12.45 16.69 -3.29
C GLU A 159 10.97 16.44 -3.63
N SER A 160 10.66 15.30 -4.23
CA SER A 160 9.28 14.86 -4.49
C SER A 160 8.49 14.73 -3.18
N ALA A 161 9.05 14.06 -2.17
CA ALA A 161 8.42 13.91 -0.86
C ALA A 161 8.22 15.26 -0.16
N ILE A 162 9.22 16.16 -0.18
CA ILE A 162 9.14 17.50 0.42
C ILE A 162 8.03 18.32 -0.25
N GLY A 163 8.02 18.35 -1.58
CA GLY A 163 7.09 19.19 -2.35
C GLY A 163 5.72 18.56 -2.59
N GLY A 164 5.52 17.30 -2.27
CA GLY A 164 4.29 16.57 -2.63
C GLY A 164 4.10 16.49 -4.15
N LYS A 165 5.18 16.42 -4.93
CA LYS A 165 5.14 16.45 -6.39
C LYS A 165 5.29 15.06 -6.99
N GLY A 166 4.48 14.78 -8.01
CA GLY A 166 4.59 13.54 -8.76
C GLY A 166 5.90 13.38 -9.51
N LEU A 167 6.27 12.13 -9.78
CA LEU A 167 7.52 11.81 -10.49
C LEU A 167 7.32 10.72 -11.54
N PHE A 168 8.14 10.82 -12.60
CA PHE A 168 8.41 9.73 -13.53
C PHE A 168 9.78 9.13 -13.25
N ILE A 169 9.83 7.81 -13.07
CA ILE A 169 11.05 7.05 -12.90
C ILE A 169 11.21 6.09 -14.07
N TYR A 170 12.29 6.22 -14.82
CA TYR A 170 12.50 5.43 -16.03
C TYR A 170 13.92 4.88 -16.09
N GLY A 171 14.13 3.85 -16.89
CA GLY A 171 15.41 3.17 -17.01
C GLY A 171 15.23 1.68 -17.33
N LEU A 172 16.33 0.99 -17.55
CA LEU A 172 16.31 -0.42 -17.94
C LEU A 172 15.67 -1.32 -16.86
N PRO A 173 15.15 -2.49 -17.25
CA PRO A 173 14.66 -3.49 -16.29
C PRO A 173 15.74 -3.90 -15.29
N GLY A 174 15.35 -4.10 -14.02
CA GLY A 174 16.27 -4.57 -12.97
C GLY A 174 17.17 -3.51 -12.35
N THR A 175 16.97 -2.22 -12.65
CA THR A 175 17.72 -1.08 -12.05
C THR A 175 17.19 -0.68 -10.67
N GLY A 176 16.11 -1.29 -10.17
CA GLY A 176 15.58 -1.03 -8.83
C GLY A 176 14.53 0.09 -8.74
N LYS A 177 13.85 0.45 -9.84
CA LYS A 177 12.83 1.51 -9.89
C LYS A 177 11.77 1.34 -8.80
N THR A 178 11.08 0.22 -8.76
CA THR A 178 10.02 -0.07 -7.80
C THR A 178 10.53 -0.05 -6.36
N PHE A 179 11.71 -0.65 -6.11
CA PHE A 179 12.33 -0.66 -4.78
C PHE A 179 12.67 0.75 -4.29
N LEU A 180 13.29 1.56 -5.16
CA LEU A 180 13.66 2.93 -4.79
C LEU A 180 12.42 3.79 -4.55
N THR A 181 11.40 3.67 -5.41
CA THR A 181 10.14 4.42 -5.25
C THR A 181 9.41 4.03 -3.95
N SER A 182 9.47 2.76 -3.53
CA SER A 182 8.83 2.32 -2.28
C SER A 182 9.39 3.03 -1.05
N LYS A 183 10.65 3.48 -1.09
CA LYS A 183 11.26 4.23 0.00
C LYS A 183 10.66 5.61 0.23
N MET A 184 9.93 6.14 -0.75
CA MET A 184 9.28 7.44 -0.59
C MET A 184 8.23 7.44 0.51
N SER A 185 7.50 6.35 0.71
CA SER A 185 6.51 6.26 1.79
C SER A 185 7.13 6.38 3.18
N ASP A 186 8.39 5.94 3.35
CA ASP A 186 9.13 6.05 4.61
C ASP A 186 9.55 7.51 4.91
N LEU A 187 9.54 8.40 3.90
CA LEU A 187 9.79 9.84 4.04
C LEU A 187 8.54 10.63 4.40
N LEU A 188 7.36 10.03 4.26
CA LEU A 188 6.09 10.70 4.48
C LEU A 188 5.59 10.44 5.90
N PRO A 189 4.89 11.41 6.47
CA PRO A 189 4.35 11.26 7.80
C PRO A 189 3.16 10.31 7.86
N PRO A 190 2.90 9.72 9.03
CA PRO A 190 1.72 8.92 9.26
C PRO A 190 0.44 9.72 9.04
N LEU A 191 -0.65 9.01 8.86
CA LEU A 191 -1.98 9.55 8.64
C LEU A 191 -2.97 8.80 9.54
N ILE A 192 -4.04 9.48 9.98
CA ILE A 192 -5.14 8.83 10.67
C ILE A 192 -6.32 8.75 9.71
N ILE A 193 -6.80 7.54 9.45
CA ILE A 193 -7.96 7.29 8.60
C ILE A 193 -9.02 6.51 9.37
N PRO A 194 -10.32 6.65 9.05
CA PRO A 194 -11.32 5.76 9.63
C PRO A 194 -11.26 4.39 8.96
N ARG A 195 -11.68 3.36 9.69
CA ARG A 195 -11.79 2.02 9.10
C ARG A 195 -12.90 1.97 8.06
N TYR A 196 -14.04 2.56 8.39
CA TYR A 196 -15.22 2.62 7.54
C TYR A 196 -15.88 4.00 7.63
N ILE A 197 -16.50 4.43 6.53
CA ILE A 197 -17.39 5.60 6.50
C ILE A 197 -18.81 5.14 6.20
N GLU A 198 -19.79 5.80 6.82
CA GLU A 198 -21.20 5.68 6.49
C GLU A 198 -21.62 6.83 5.57
N PHE A 199 -22.31 6.52 4.49
CA PHE A 199 -22.99 7.47 3.62
C PHE A 199 -24.30 6.89 3.09
N SER A 200 -25.44 7.50 3.44
CA SER A 200 -26.77 7.05 3.01
C SER A 200 -27.02 5.56 3.27
N ASP A 201 -26.78 5.11 4.48
CA ASP A 201 -26.88 3.71 4.94
C ASP A 201 -25.94 2.74 4.20
N GLN A 202 -24.95 3.25 3.48
CA GLN A 202 -23.92 2.45 2.83
C GLN A 202 -22.60 2.55 3.58
N ILE A 203 -21.86 1.45 3.59
CA ILE A 203 -20.57 1.35 4.25
C ILE A 203 -19.46 1.38 3.21
N ILE A 204 -18.51 2.27 3.39
CA ILE A 204 -17.34 2.41 2.52
C ILE A 204 -16.10 2.08 3.33
N GLN A 205 -15.34 1.10 2.88
CA GLN A 205 -14.11 0.68 3.52
C GLN A 205 -12.96 1.59 3.09
N LEU A 206 -12.30 2.23 4.05
CA LEU A 206 -11.08 3.03 3.80
C LEU A 206 -9.83 2.31 4.25
N TYR A 207 -9.82 1.76 5.47
CA TYR A 207 -8.70 0.97 5.95
C TYR A 207 -8.74 -0.43 5.36
N ASP A 208 -7.61 -0.84 4.78
CA ASP A 208 -7.41 -2.16 4.21
C ASP A 208 -6.02 -2.68 4.65
N PRO A 209 -5.95 -3.76 5.45
CA PRO A 209 -4.68 -4.27 5.97
C PRO A 209 -3.71 -4.78 4.89
N ASP A 210 -4.20 -5.07 3.68
CA ASP A 210 -3.35 -5.48 2.56
C ASP A 210 -2.53 -4.31 1.99
N PHE A 211 -2.99 -3.07 2.22
CA PHE A 211 -2.36 -1.85 1.73
C PHE A 211 -1.85 -0.94 2.85
N HIS A 212 -2.45 -1.01 4.03
CA HIS A 212 -2.19 -0.10 5.14
C HIS A 212 -1.51 -0.82 6.31
N ARG A 213 -0.35 -0.31 6.71
CA ARG A 213 0.37 -0.78 7.90
C ARG A 213 0.08 0.15 9.06
N GLU A 214 -0.42 -0.39 10.16
CA GLU A 214 -0.68 0.38 11.38
C GLU A 214 0.63 0.96 11.96
N ALA A 215 0.56 2.23 12.37
CA ALA A 215 1.65 2.91 13.06
C ALA A 215 1.47 2.79 14.58
N PRO A 216 2.53 2.99 15.40
CA PRO A 216 2.40 3.07 16.84
C PRO A 216 1.47 4.19 17.30
N GLU A 217 1.01 4.12 18.57
CA GLU A 217 0.17 5.14 19.19
C GLU A 217 -1.14 5.36 18.44
N GLN A 218 -2.06 4.40 18.61
CA GLN A 218 -3.39 4.44 17.99
C GLN A 218 -4.32 5.46 18.67
N PRO A 219 -5.30 6.04 17.95
CA PRO A 219 -6.36 6.86 18.54
C PRO A 219 -7.15 6.11 19.61
N GLU A 220 -7.73 6.83 20.57
CA GLU A 220 -8.61 6.25 21.59
C GLU A 220 -9.88 5.65 20.98
N ASP A 221 -10.44 6.31 19.96
CA ASP A 221 -11.58 5.79 19.20
C ASP A 221 -11.12 4.68 18.21
N PRO A 222 -11.48 3.40 18.42
CA PRO A 222 -11.03 2.28 17.61
C PRO A 222 -11.59 2.28 16.18
N ARG A 223 -12.55 3.15 15.88
CA ARG A 223 -13.08 3.36 14.53
C ARG A 223 -12.07 4.04 13.61
N TRP A 224 -11.08 4.71 14.19
CA TRP A 224 -9.96 5.35 13.51
C TRP A 224 -8.69 4.54 13.67
N VAL A 225 -7.79 4.66 12.71
CA VAL A 225 -6.51 3.98 12.72
C VAL A 225 -5.40 4.91 12.23
N LYS A 226 -4.32 5.02 13.00
CA LYS A 226 -3.09 5.68 12.57
C LYS A 226 -2.29 4.69 11.75
N ILE A 227 -1.96 5.06 10.52
CA ILE A 227 -1.20 4.25 9.57
C ILE A 227 0.09 4.95 9.17
N TYR A 228 1.13 4.18 8.86
CA TYR A 228 2.24 4.71 8.09
C TYR A 228 1.74 5.15 6.71
N ALA A 229 2.42 6.13 6.11
CA ALA A 229 2.07 6.55 4.76
C ALA A 229 2.06 5.35 3.81
N PRO A 230 0.95 5.06 3.12
CA PRO A 230 0.84 3.87 2.29
C PRO A 230 1.72 3.96 1.04
N PHE A 231 2.24 2.82 0.62
CA PHE A 231 2.82 2.61 -0.70
C PHE A 231 1.91 1.67 -1.47
N VAL A 232 1.08 2.22 -2.34
CA VAL A 232 0.17 1.45 -3.17
C VAL A 232 0.81 1.20 -4.53
N PHE A 233 1.05 -0.07 -4.81
CA PHE A 233 1.67 -0.53 -6.05
C PHE A 233 0.60 -1.11 -6.98
N THR A 234 0.64 -0.71 -8.25
CA THR A 234 -0.17 -1.26 -9.34
C THR A 234 0.72 -1.57 -10.54
N GLY A 235 0.60 -2.75 -11.09
CA GLY A 235 1.42 -3.22 -12.20
C GLY A 235 0.70 -3.25 -13.54
N SER A 236 1.15 -4.16 -14.40
CA SER A 236 0.59 -4.36 -15.75
C SER A 236 -0.86 -4.89 -15.76
N GLU A 237 -1.35 -5.37 -14.62
CA GLU A 237 -2.73 -5.83 -14.44
C GLU A 237 -3.73 -4.69 -14.23
N LEU A 238 -3.26 -3.43 -14.11
CA LEU A 238 -4.12 -2.26 -13.89
C LEU A 238 -5.05 -2.02 -15.07
N SER A 239 -6.30 -1.71 -14.74
CA SER A 239 -7.34 -1.28 -15.68
C SER A 239 -8.11 -0.11 -15.10
N THR A 240 -8.82 0.65 -15.94
CA THR A 240 -9.69 1.74 -15.49
C THR A 240 -10.74 1.25 -14.49
N GLN A 241 -11.26 0.03 -14.68
CA GLN A 241 -12.21 -0.59 -13.76
C GLN A 241 -11.60 -0.82 -12.36
N LYS A 242 -10.33 -1.19 -12.27
CA LYS A 242 -9.63 -1.37 -10.98
C LYS A 242 -9.34 -0.05 -10.26
N LEU A 243 -9.43 1.08 -10.96
CA LEU A 243 -9.35 2.41 -10.38
C LEU A 243 -10.69 2.92 -9.84
N GLU A 244 -11.76 2.14 -9.96
CA GLU A 244 -13.08 2.48 -9.43
C GLU A 244 -13.37 1.77 -8.10
N THR A 245 -14.31 2.36 -7.35
CA THR A 245 -14.84 1.77 -6.11
C THR A 245 -15.85 0.68 -6.45
N ASN A 246 -15.73 -0.49 -5.85
CA ASN A 246 -16.56 -1.65 -6.14
C ASN A 246 -17.34 -2.10 -4.90
N TYR A 247 -18.60 -2.53 -5.09
CA TYR A 247 -19.40 -3.09 -4.01
C TYR A 247 -19.11 -4.59 -3.83
N ASP A 248 -18.75 -4.98 -2.60
CA ASP A 248 -18.66 -6.40 -2.21
C ASP A 248 -19.98 -6.82 -1.53
N PRO A 249 -20.83 -7.62 -2.20
CA PRO A 249 -22.11 -8.02 -1.65
C PRO A 249 -21.96 -9.00 -0.47
N ASN A 250 -20.85 -9.69 -0.34
CA ASN A 250 -20.64 -10.64 0.77
C ASN A 250 -20.31 -9.91 2.07
N LYS A 251 -19.54 -8.83 1.97
CA LYS A 251 -19.17 -7.99 3.12
C LYS A 251 -20.17 -6.86 3.38
N GLY A 252 -20.99 -6.50 2.38
CA GLY A 252 -21.90 -5.37 2.45
C GLY A 252 -21.20 -4.02 2.47
N VAL A 253 -20.03 -3.91 1.85
CA VAL A 253 -19.21 -2.69 1.82
C VAL A 253 -18.81 -2.30 0.41
N TYR A 254 -18.56 -1.02 0.21
CA TYR A 254 -17.87 -0.50 -0.96
C TYR A 254 -16.36 -0.54 -0.69
N GLU A 255 -15.61 -1.33 -1.44
CA GLU A 255 -14.16 -1.39 -1.41
C GLU A 255 -13.60 -0.24 -2.27
N THR A 256 -12.78 0.60 -1.67
CA THR A 256 -12.21 1.76 -2.35
C THR A 256 -11.09 1.39 -3.32
N SER A 257 -10.89 2.26 -4.32
CA SER A 257 -9.87 2.10 -5.34
C SER A 257 -8.44 2.27 -4.81
N PRO A 258 -7.40 1.83 -5.53
CA PRO A 258 -6.01 2.13 -5.22
C PRO A 258 -5.72 3.62 -5.05
N ILE A 259 -6.43 4.49 -5.75
CA ILE A 259 -6.32 5.96 -5.65
C ILE A 259 -6.63 6.42 -4.21
N ILE A 260 -7.72 5.91 -3.64
CA ILE A 260 -8.15 6.27 -2.28
C ILE A 260 -7.28 5.57 -1.23
N LYS A 261 -6.91 4.32 -1.47
CA LYS A 261 -6.00 3.56 -0.59
C LYS A 261 -4.61 4.20 -0.50
N ALA A 262 -4.16 4.90 -1.53
CA ALA A 262 -2.89 5.64 -1.53
C ALA A 262 -2.96 6.98 -0.77
N ASN A 263 -4.13 7.37 -0.25
CA ASN A 263 -4.29 8.65 0.43
C ASN A 263 -3.26 8.84 1.55
N GLY A 264 -2.56 9.95 1.52
CA GLY A 264 -1.48 10.26 2.46
C GLY A 264 -0.12 9.65 2.12
N GLY A 265 -0.02 8.85 1.07
CA GLY A 265 1.19 8.13 0.68
C GLY A 265 1.58 8.29 -0.78
N VAL A 266 1.98 7.18 -1.39
CA VAL A 266 2.47 7.10 -2.77
C VAL A 266 1.64 6.10 -3.55
N LEU A 267 1.17 6.49 -4.74
CA LEU A 267 0.58 5.60 -5.73
C LEU A 267 1.58 5.37 -6.86
N LEU A 268 2.12 4.16 -6.95
CA LEU A 268 3.02 3.76 -8.04
C LEU A 268 2.24 3.01 -9.12
N LEU A 269 2.26 3.55 -10.34
CA LEU A 269 1.90 2.83 -11.57
C LEU A 269 3.18 2.29 -12.21
N ASP A 270 3.43 1.00 -12.02
CA ASP A 270 4.63 0.35 -12.53
C ASP A 270 4.41 -0.22 -13.94
N ASP A 271 5.51 -0.37 -14.69
CA ASP A 271 5.50 -0.85 -16.07
C ASP A 271 4.50 -0.10 -16.97
N LEU A 272 4.39 1.23 -16.79
CA LEU A 272 3.48 2.06 -17.57
C LEU A 272 3.74 1.89 -19.07
N GLY A 273 2.67 1.61 -19.84
CA GLY A 273 2.73 1.28 -21.26
C GLY A 273 2.75 -0.23 -21.54
N ARG A 274 2.72 -1.10 -20.52
CA ARG A 274 2.57 -2.55 -20.66
C ARG A 274 1.20 -3.08 -20.24
N GLN A 275 0.32 -2.20 -19.77
CA GLN A 275 -1.05 -2.54 -19.45
C GLN A 275 -1.81 -2.98 -20.72
N LYS A 276 -2.90 -3.75 -20.52
CA LYS A 276 -3.79 -4.17 -21.61
C LYS A 276 -4.59 -3.01 -22.19
N GLU A 277 -4.93 -2.04 -21.34
CA GLU A 277 -5.64 -0.82 -21.73
C GLU A 277 -4.66 0.28 -22.15
N ASP A 278 -5.16 1.24 -22.91
CA ASP A 278 -4.39 2.42 -23.28
C ASP A 278 -3.94 3.19 -22.02
N HIS A 279 -2.65 3.40 -21.91
CA HIS A 279 -2.04 4.14 -20.81
C HIS A 279 -2.59 5.56 -20.66
N ASN A 280 -3.03 6.21 -21.77
CA ASN A 280 -3.66 7.52 -21.70
C ASN A 280 -5.03 7.46 -20.99
N ALA A 281 -5.80 6.39 -21.17
CA ALA A 281 -7.06 6.21 -20.46
C ALA A 281 -6.85 6.10 -18.94
N LEU A 282 -5.84 5.34 -18.51
CA LEU A 282 -5.45 5.20 -17.11
C LEU A 282 -4.98 6.54 -16.52
N LEU A 283 -4.09 7.25 -17.24
CA LEU A 283 -3.57 8.54 -16.80
C LEU A 283 -4.65 9.61 -16.74
N ASN A 284 -5.58 9.63 -17.71
CA ASN A 284 -6.72 10.55 -17.72
C ASN A 284 -7.64 10.36 -16.51
N ARG A 285 -7.83 9.10 -16.04
CA ARG A 285 -8.62 8.81 -14.83
C ARG A 285 -7.97 9.43 -13.58
N LEU A 286 -6.64 9.58 -13.56
CA LEU A 286 -5.88 10.14 -12.45
C LEU A 286 -5.82 11.67 -12.45
N ILE A 287 -6.20 12.34 -13.53
CA ILE A 287 -6.07 13.81 -13.65
C ILE A 287 -6.75 14.52 -12.47
N VAL A 288 -8.00 14.21 -12.22
CA VAL A 288 -8.80 14.89 -11.17
C VAL A 288 -8.23 14.62 -9.78
N PRO A 289 -7.94 13.37 -9.38
CA PRO A 289 -7.28 13.11 -8.11
C PRO A 289 -5.94 13.84 -7.92
N MET A 290 -5.10 13.85 -8.95
CA MET A 290 -3.79 14.50 -8.91
C MET A 290 -3.85 16.03 -8.81
N GLU A 291 -4.82 16.66 -9.46
CA GLU A 291 -4.97 18.13 -9.46
C GLU A 291 -5.69 18.64 -8.22
N ASN A 292 -6.75 17.94 -7.81
CA ASN A 292 -7.66 18.43 -6.78
C ASN A 292 -7.48 17.75 -5.42
N ASN A 293 -6.62 16.73 -5.31
CA ASN A 293 -6.45 15.91 -4.11
C ASN A 293 -7.77 15.29 -3.61
N LYS A 294 -8.66 15.00 -4.53
CA LYS A 294 -10.00 14.46 -4.29
C LYS A 294 -10.39 13.53 -5.43
N ASP A 295 -11.09 12.48 -5.10
CA ASP A 295 -11.69 11.58 -6.08
C ASP A 295 -13.21 11.60 -5.98
N LEU A 296 -13.90 11.39 -7.09
CA LEU A 296 -15.34 11.27 -7.18
C LEU A 296 -15.68 9.78 -7.29
N ILE A 297 -16.38 9.26 -6.30
CA ILE A 297 -16.86 7.87 -6.30
C ILE A 297 -18.39 7.84 -6.33
N TYR A 298 -18.95 6.73 -6.81
CA TYR A 298 -20.40 6.56 -6.92
C TYR A 298 -20.89 5.48 -5.95
N ILE A 299 -21.77 5.88 -5.03
CA ILE A 299 -22.41 5.00 -4.05
C ILE A 299 -23.89 4.92 -4.36
N LYS A 300 -24.37 3.74 -4.78
CA LYS A 300 -25.75 3.55 -5.30
C LYS A 300 -26.14 4.61 -6.35
N GLY A 301 -25.20 5.02 -7.20
CA GLY A 301 -25.43 6.04 -8.23
C GLY A 301 -25.35 7.48 -7.75
N ALA A 302 -25.24 7.75 -6.46
CA ALA A 302 -25.01 9.08 -5.93
C ALA A 302 -23.50 9.40 -5.91
N PRO A 303 -23.04 10.53 -6.49
CA PRO A 303 -21.65 10.92 -6.43
C PRO A 303 -21.28 11.48 -5.06
N ILE A 304 -20.17 11.04 -4.50
CA ILE A 304 -19.56 11.62 -3.32
C ILE A 304 -18.08 11.93 -3.57
N ILE A 305 -17.58 12.94 -2.87
CA ILE A 305 -16.18 13.36 -2.96
C ILE A 305 -15.41 12.76 -1.78
N VAL A 306 -14.36 12.03 -2.06
CA VAL A 306 -13.44 11.51 -1.04
C VAL A 306 -12.06 12.14 -1.18
N HIS A 307 -11.33 12.26 -0.08
CA HIS A 307 -9.95 12.73 -0.14
C HIS A 307 -9.05 11.68 -0.78
N SER A 308 -8.18 12.12 -1.71
CA SER A 308 -7.20 11.28 -2.39
C SER A 308 -5.89 12.05 -2.58
N HIS A 309 -5.28 12.43 -1.46
CA HIS A 309 -4.05 13.21 -1.45
C HIS A 309 -2.84 12.28 -1.43
N PHE A 310 -2.30 11.95 -2.58
CA PHE A 310 -1.16 11.05 -2.75
C PHE A 310 -0.09 11.67 -3.66
N ILE A 311 1.13 11.14 -3.59
CA ILE A 311 2.19 11.45 -4.55
C ILE A 311 2.10 10.42 -5.68
N PRO A 312 1.77 10.81 -6.91
CA PRO A 312 1.79 9.90 -8.04
C PRO A 312 3.22 9.60 -8.48
N ALA A 313 3.53 8.33 -8.63
CA ALA A 313 4.79 7.86 -9.17
C ALA A 313 4.51 6.95 -10.38
N PHE A 314 5.20 7.20 -11.48
CA PHE A 314 5.06 6.42 -12.71
C PHE A 314 6.40 5.78 -13.04
N SER A 315 6.41 4.46 -13.19
CA SER A 315 7.59 3.71 -13.57
C SER A 315 7.43 3.14 -14.99
N THR A 316 8.43 3.32 -15.83
CA THR A 316 8.40 2.78 -17.18
C THR A 316 9.79 2.30 -17.63
N ASN A 317 9.80 1.30 -18.51
CA ASN A 317 10.99 0.87 -19.23
C ASN A 317 11.04 1.48 -20.65
N LEU A 318 10.04 2.29 -21.02
CA LEU A 318 9.92 2.94 -22.31
C LEU A 318 10.60 4.32 -22.27
N ASP A 319 10.84 4.89 -23.43
CA ASP A 319 11.33 6.25 -23.54
C ASP A 319 10.24 7.23 -23.08
N ILE A 320 10.61 8.15 -22.20
CA ILE A 320 9.68 9.15 -21.65
C ILE A 320 9.11 10.08 -22.74
N THR A 321 9.78 10.21 -23.87
CA THR A 321 9.34 11.04 -24.99
C THR A 321 8.03 10.57 -25.64
N ILE A 322 7.60 9.34 -25.34
CA ILE A 322 6.31 8.83 -25.84
C ILE A 322 5.11 9.28 -24.98
N MET A 323 5.39 9.87 -23.80
CA MET A 323 4.34 10.35 -22.90
C MET A 323 3.81 11.72 -23.34
N ASP A 324 2.50 11.91 -23.22
CA ASP A 324 1.87 13.19 -23.47
C ASP A 324 2.40 14.26 -22.49
N GLU A 325 2.69 15.45 -23.01
CA GLU A 325 3.16 16.60 -22.22
C GLU A 325 2.20 16.97 -21.08
N ALA A 326 0.90 16.75 -21.27
CA ALA A 326 -0.10 17.01 -20.23
C ALA A 326 0.11 16.12 -18.99
N HIS A 327 0.53 14.86 -19.16
CA HIS A 327 0.82 13.95 -18.06
C HIS A 327 2.17 14.27 -17.40
N LEU A 328 3.19 14.62 -18.22
CA LEU A 328 4.51 15.01 -17.71
C LEU A 328 4.45 16.26 -16.81
N ARG A 329 3.59 17.23 -17.14
CA ARG A 329 3.37 18.42 -16.29
C ARG A 329 2.81 18.10 -14.90
N ARG A 330 2.05 17.00 -14.75
CA ARG A 330 1.46 16.59 -13.48
C ARG A 330 2.41 15.78 -12.59
N ALA A 331 3.44 15.20 -13.21
CA ALA A 331 4.55 14.57 -12.53
C ALA A 331 5.86 15.23 -12.98
N PRO A 332 6.16 16.44 -12.49
CA PRO A 332 7.20 17.30 -13.07
C PRO A 332 8.63 16.83 -12.74
N LEU A 333 8.80 15.88 -11.83
CA LEU A 333 10.10 15.35 -11.48
C LEU A 333 10.40 14.10 -12.30
N HIS A 334 11.55 14.09 -12.93
CA HIS A 334 11.96 13.00 -13.82
C HIS A 334 13.27 12.39 -13.31
N VAL A 335 13.28 11.07 -13.16
CA VAL A 335 14.40 10.31 -12.61
C VAL A 335 14.82 9.23 -13.60
N LEU A 336 16.01 9.35 -14.16
CA LEU A 336 16.63 8.26 -14.92
C LEU A 336 17.41 7.36 -13.94
N LEU A 337 17.07 6.07 -13.91
CA LEU A 337 17.90 5.08 -13.24
C LEU A 337 18.85 4.42 -14.25
N GLU A 338 20.11 4.70 -14.08
CA GLU A 338 21.17 4.05 -14.85
C GLU A 338 21.46 2.65 -14.31
N ASN A 339 22.17 1.86 -15.11
CA ASN A 339 22.66 0.57 -14.63
C ASN A 339 23.64 0.78 -13.47
N PRO A 340 23.61 -0.09 -12.44
CA PRO A 340 24.55 0.01 -11.34
C PRO A 340 26.00 -0.15 -11.82
N SER A 341 26.94 0.43 -11.10
CA SER A 341 28.35 0.14 -11.28
C SER A 341 28.65 -1.32 -10.88
N ILE A 342 29.77 -1.86 -11.35
CA ILE A 342 30.22 -3.19 -10.92
C ILE A 342 30.43 -3.23 -9.40
N GLU A 343 30.93 -2.15 -8.83
CA GLU A 343 31.14 -2.03 -7.39
C GLU A 343 29.81 -2.07 -6.61
N ASP A 344 28.80 -1.38 -7.11
CA ASP A 344 27.48 -1.35 -6.44
C ASP A 344 26.79 -2.70 -6.52
N ILE A 345 26.89 -3.41 -7.64
CA ILE A 345 26.29 -4.75 -7.76
C ILE A 345 26.98 -5.75 -6.85
N LEU A 346 28.30 -5.65 -6.67
CA LEU A 346 29.05 -6.48 -5.70
C LEU A 346 28.65 -6.17 -4.26
N LYS A 347 28.46 -4.88 -3.92
CA LYS A 347 27.94 -4.49 -2.60
C LYS A 347 26.56 -5.08 -2.33
N VAL A 348 25.65 -5.01 -3.32
CA VAL A 348 24.30 -5.57 -3.19
C VAL A 348 24.34 -7.09 -3.10
N PHE A 349 25.18 -7.76 -3.89
CA PHE A 349 25.35 -9.20 -3.82
C PHE A 349 25.86 -9.65 -2.43
N LYS A 350 26.92 -9.01 -1.92
CA LYS A 350 27.42 -9.25 -0.59
C LYS A 350 26.34 -9.03 0.48
N LYS A 351 25.61 -7.91 0.41
CA LYS A 351 24.54 -7.61 1.33
C LYS A 351 23.45 -8.70 1.35
N ASN A 352 23.03 -9.19 0.18
CA ASN A 352 22.05 -10.27 0.09
C ASN A 352 22.56 -11.57 0.75
N LEU A 353 23.84 -11.92 0.55
CA LEU A 353 24.43 -13.09 1.22
C LEU A 353 24.47 -12.91 2.74
N ASP A 354 24.88 -11.74 3.23
CA ASP A 354 24.96 -11.42 4.65
C ASP A 354 23.55 -11.45 5.30
N GLU A 355 22.52 -10.91 4.64
CA GLU A 355 21.12 -10.93 5.10
C GLU A 355 20.53 -12.35 5.16
N MET A 356 20.96 -13.23 4.26
CA MET A 356 20.59 -14.66 4.26
C MET A 356 21.42 -15.48 5.27
N GLY A 357 22.40 -14.88 5.95
CA GLY A 357 23.29 -15.56 6.88
C GLY A 357 24.28 -16.52 6.20
N GLU A 358 24.55 -16.33 4.91
CA GLU A 358 25.39 -17.21 4.13
C GLU A 358 26.89 -16.96 4.38
N LYS A 359 27.63 -18.06 4.57
CA LYS A 359 29.10 -18.03 4.55
C LYS A 359 29.60 -18.34 3.15
N TYR A 360 30.64 -17.68 2.72
CA TYR A 360 31.17 -17.83 1.36
C TYR A 360 32.68 -17.66 1.27
N ASP A 361 33.29 -18.29 0.27
CA ASP A 361 34.67 -18.05 -0.08
C ASP A 361 34.82 -16.65 -0.73
N PRO A 362 35.73 -15.77 -0.26
CA PRO A 362 35.93 -14.44 -0.84
C PRO A 362 36.17 -14.44 -2.37
N VAL A 363 36.66 -15.52 -2.91
CA VAL A 363 36.95 -15.67 -4.36
C VAL A 363 35.69 -15.55 -5.22
N ILE A 364 34.48 -15.82 -4.66
CA ILE A 364 33.24 -15.72 -5.41
C ILE A 364 32.93 -14.28 -5.85
N MET A 365 33.42 -13.27 -5.12
CA MET A 365 33.28 -11.86 -5.49
C MET A 365 34.03 -11.53 -6.78
N GLU A 366 35.24 -12.06 -6.92
CA GLU A 366 36.01 -11.88 -8.16
C GLU A 366 35.40 -12.66 -9.33
N GLN A 367 34.86 -13.87 -9.08
CA GLN A 367 34.11 -14.60 -10.12
C GLN A 367 32.90 -13.81 -10.62
N TYR A 368 32.15 -13.20 -9.69
CA TYR A 368 30.97 -12.41 -10.05
C TYR A 368 31.35 -11.14 -10.80
N LYS A 369 32.43 -10.48 -10.39
CA LYS A 369 32.99 -9.30 -11.07
C LYS A 369 33.36 -9.58 -12.54
N MET A 370 33.96 -10.74 -12.80
CA MET A 370 34.39 -11.13 -14.15
C MET A 370 33.23 -11.18 -15.15
N VAL A 371 32.00 -11.43 -14.69
CA VAL A 371 30.81 -11.43 -15.55
C VAL A 371 30.55 -10.05 -16.20
N TYR A 372 30.89 -8.97 -15.51
CA TYR A 372 30.62 -7.61 -15.95
C TYR A 372 31.82 -6.89 -16.57
N LEU A 373 33.03 -7.36 -16.31
CA LEU A 373 34.22 -6.78 -16.95
C LEU A 373 34.16 -6.96 -18.46
N PRO A 374 34.67 -6.00 -19.24
CA PRO A 374 34.69 -6.10 -20.70
C PRO A 374 35.60 -7.26 -21.14
N PRO A 375 35.36 -7.85 -22.32
CA PRO A 375 36.20 -8.94 -22.86
C PRO A 375 37.69 -8.58 -22.98
N SER A 376 38.00 -7.30 -23.17
CA SER A 376 39.39 -6.79 -23.17
C SER A 376 40.11 -6.97 -21.83
N GLN A 377 39.35 -7.15 -20.74
CA GLN A 377 39.85 -7.41 -19.38
C GLN A 377 39.57 -8.86 -18.92
N GLY A 378 39.24 -9.74 -19.86
CA GLY A 378 38.96 -11.15 -19.59
C GLY A 378 37.57 -11.44 -19.03
N GLY A 379 36.65 -10.50 -19.08
CA GLY A 379 35.27 -10.66 -18.61
C GLY A 379 34.28 -10.98 -19.75
N GLU A 380 33.01 -11.18 -19.38
CA GLU A 380 31.91 -11.49 -20.29
C GLU A 380 31.21 -10.21 -20.84
N GLY A 381 31.45 -9.05 -20.26
CA GLY A 381 30.91 -7.76 -20.69
C GLY A 381 29.37 -7.63 -20.57
N LEU A 382 28.75 -8.33 -19.63
CA LEU A 382 27.32 -8.14 -19.35
C LEU A 382 27.06 -6.77 -18.73
N GLN A 383 25.88 -6.24 -18.97
CA GLN A 383 25.43 -5.04 -18.27
C GLN A 383 24.94 -5.42 -16.86
N PRO A 384 25.48 -4.79 -15.79
CA PRO A 384 25.06 -5.09 -14.44
C PRO A 384 23.64 -4.61 -14.18
N THR A 385 22.86 -5.42 -13.44
CA THR A 385 21.54 -5.05 -12.92
C THR A 385 21.40 -5.54 -11.48
N PHE A 386 20.69 -4.80 -10.63
CA PHE A 386 20.50 -5.20 -9.23
C PHE A 386 19.71 -6.52 -9.10
N ALA A 387 18.83 -6.83 -10.04
CA ALA A 387 18.12 -8.11 -10.07
C ALA A 387 19.09 -9.30 -10.13
N HIS A 388 20.14 -9.22 -10.92
CA HIS A 388 21.15 -10.28 -11.02
C HIS A 388 21.80 -10.59 -9.65
N ALA A 389 22.09 -9.57 -8.86
CA ALA A 389 22.74 -9.75 -7.56
C ALA A 389 21.86 -10.54 -6.57
N ARG A 390 20.57 -10.23 -6.52
CA ARG A 390 19.63 -10.92 -5.65
C ARG A 390 19.39 -12.36 -6.10
N ASP A 391 19.08 -12.52 -7.37
CA ASP A 391 18.71 -13.83 -7.93
C ASP A 391 19.90 -14.80 -7.86
N LEU A 392 21.10 -14.31 -8.16
CA LEU A 392 22.32 -15.13 -8.07
C LEU A 392 22.64 -15.56 -6.64
N ALA A 393 22.45 -14.67 -5.64
CA ALA A 393 22.64 -15.02 -4.23
C ALA A 393 21.69 -16.15 -3.79
N GLN A 394 20.43 -16.08 -4.18
CA GLN A 394 19.42 -17.10 -3.90
C GLN A 394 19.75 -18.45 -4.59
N ILE A 395 20.17 -18.40 -5.85
CA ILE A 395 20.57 -19.62 -6.61
C ILE A 395 21.81 -20.26 -5.98
N ALA A 396 22.81 -19.46 -5.62
CA ALA A 396 24.02 -19.98 -4.95
C ALA A 396 23.69 -20.63 -3.60
N GLN A 397 22.80 -20.03 -2.80
CA GLN A 397 22.29 -20.61 -1.55
C GLN A 397 21.60 -21.95 -1.83
N ALA A 398 20.69 -22.01 -2.79
CA ALA A 398 19.96 -23.24 -3.10
C ALA A 398 20.91 -24.38 -3.54
N ILE A 399 21.95 -24.06 -4.33
CA ILE A 399 22.94 -25.05 -4.77
C ILE A 399 23.78 -25.52 -3.58
N ARG A 400 24.23 -24.61 -2.69
CA ARG A 400 24.96 -24.95 -1.47
C ARG A 400 24.17 -25.90 -0.60
N ILE A 401 22.89 -25.59 -0.32
CA ILE A 401 22.00 -26.44 0.48
C ILE A 401 21.84 -27.83 -0.17
N ARG A 402 21.59 -27.88 -1.47
CA ARG A 402 21.46 -29.16 -2.21
C ARG A 402 22.72 -30.02 -2.14
N LYS A 403 23.91 -29.39 -2.15
CA LYS A 403 25.20 -30.10 -2.06
C LYS A 403 25.57 -30.48 -0.62
N GLY A 404 24.89 -29.93 0.40
CA GLY A 404 25.25 -30.11 1.80
C GLY A 404 26.55 -29.40 2.20
N GLU A 405 26.92 -28.33 1.51
CA GLU A 405 28.13 -27.55 1.78
C GLU A 405 27.87 -26.55 2.92
N ASP A 406 28.88 -26.28 3.76
CA ASP A 406 28.80 -25.31 4.88
C ASP A 406 28.90 -23.85 4.39
N ILE A 407 29.57 -23.63 3.25
CA ILE A 407 29.83 -22.32 2.67
C ILE A 407 29.54 -22.34 1.16
N ILE A 408 29.31 -21.18 0.56
CA ILE A 408 29.26 -21.04 -0.89
C ILE A 408 30.70 -21.09 -1.43
N THR A 409 31.03 -22.19 -2.07
CA THR A 409 32.36 -22.42 -2.64
C THR A 409 32.49 -21.81 -4.05
N ARG A 410 33.73 -21.76 -4.56
CA ARG A 410 34.02 -21.36 -5.93
C ARG A 410 33.19 -22.19 -6.94
N GLU A 411 33.13 -23.51 -6.74
CA GLU A 411 32.40 -24.44 -7.62
C GLU A 411 30.88 -24.17 -7.56
N THR A 412 30.35 -23.94 -6.36
CA THR A 412 28.93 -23.60 -6.18
C THR A 412 28.58 -22.30 -6.89
N MET A 413 29.44 -21.28 -6.80
CA MET A 413 29.25 -20.01 -7.50
C MET A 413 29.33 -20.18 -9.03
N GLU A 414 30.26 -21.00 -9.54
CA GLU A 414 30.37 -21.29 -10.97
C GLU A 414 29.11 -21.96 -11.49
N ASN A 415 28.56 -22.94 -10.78
CA ASN A 415 27.29 -23.57 -11.12
C ASN A 415 26.13 -22.57 -11.10
N ALA A 416 26.08 -21.65 -10.13
CA ALA A 416 25.06 -20.62 -10.05
C ALA A 416 25.15 -19.64 -11.24
N LEU A 417 26.34 -19.19 -11.56
CA LEU A 417 26.60 -18.34 -12.73
C LEU A 417 26.18 -19.02 -14.03
N GLN A 418 26.51 -20.30 -14.19
CA GLN A 418 26.09 -21.07 -15.36
C GLN A 418 24.56 -21.15 -15.51
N GLN A 419 23.85 -21.35 -14.43
CA GLN A 419 22.38 -21.44 -14.46
C GLN A 419 21.69 -20.11 -14.71
N HIS A 420 22.25 -19.02 -14.22
CA HIS A 420 21.61 -17.71 -14.25
C HIS A 420 22.13 -16.80 -15.37
N VAL A 421 23.43 -16.65 -15.46
CA VAL A 421 24.06 -15.65 -16.34
C VAL A 421 24.21 -16.14 -17.78
N LEU A 422 24.43 -17.43 -17.99
CA LEU A 422 24.54 -17.98 -19.35
C LEU A 422 23.26 -17.81 -20.16
N ILE A 423 22.08 -17.81 -19.54
CA ILE A 423 20.83 -17.53 -20.26
C ILE A 423 20.82 -16.09 -20.81
N ALA A 424 21.33 -15.12 -20.04
CA ALA A 424 21.46 -13.74 -20.49
C ALA A 424 22.51 -13.60 -21.61
N LEU A 425 23.62 -14.32 -21.49
CA LEU A 425 24.66 -14.41 -22.55
C LEU A 425 24.12 -15.08 -23.83
N GLN A 426 23.42 -16.20 -23.70
CA GLN A 426 22.80 -16.88 -24.82
C GLN A 426 21.79 -16.01 -25.58
N ARG A 427 20.97 -15.24 -24.86
CA ARG A 427 20.06 -14.26 -25.49
C ARG A 427 20.79 -13.17 -26.24
N ARG A 428 21.97 -12.77 -25.79
CA ARG A 428 22.82 -11.76 -26.47
C ARG A 428 23.44 -12.28 -27.77
N PHE A 429 23.73 -13.58 -27.82
CA PHE A 429 24.32 -14.24 -29.00
C PHE A 429 23.29 -14.89 -29.91
N THR A 430 22.05 -15.08 -29.51
CA THR A 430 20.98 -15.53 -30.38
C THR A 430 20.42 -14.31 -31.12
N PRO A 431 20.68 -14.15 -32.44
CA PRO A 431 20.16 -13.01 -33.18
C PRO A 431 18.64 -12.99 -33.05
N THR A 432 18.07 -11.87 -32.60
CA THR A 432 16.64 -11.68 -32.63
C THR A 432 16.13 -11.83 -34.06
N LEU A 433 14.84 -12.16 -34.23
CA LEU A 433 14.22 -12.21 -35.56
C LEU A 433 14.50 -10.91 -36.33
N PHE A 434 14.57 -9.80 -35.65
CA PHE A 434 14.87 -8.46 -36.16
C PHE A 434 16.33 -8.36 -36.69
N ASP A 435 17.31 -8.87 -35.95
CA ASP A 435 18.71 -8.89 -36.38
C ASP A 435 18.92 -9.79 -37.59
N ARG A 436 18.16 -10.89 -37.70
CA ARG A 436 18.15 -11.77 -38.87
C ARG A 436 17.59 -11.07 -40.09
N ILE A 437 16.51 -10.28 -39.94
CA ILE A 437 15.91 -9.51 -41.04
C ILE A 437 16.85 -8.39 -41.48
N ILE A 438 17.51 -7.66 -40.59
CA ILE A 438 18.45 -6.59 -40.90
C ILE A 438 19.68 -7.16 -41.62
N ARG A 439 20.23 -8.30 -41.18
CA ARG A 439 21.36 -8.95 -41.84
C ARG A 439 21.00 -9.48 -43.22
N LYS A 440 19.74 -9.87 -43.46
CA LYS A 440 19.25 -10.29 -44.77
C LYS A 440 19.15 -9.11 -45.75
N LYS A 441 18.62 -7.96 -45.30
CA LYS A 441 18.52 -6.71 -46.07
C LYS A 441 19.88 -6.04 -46.38
N ARG A 442 20.94 -6.36 -45.63
CA ARG A 442 22.30 -5.85 -45.92
C ARG A 442 23.10 -6.74 -46.87
N LYS A 443 22.56 -7.92 -47.25
CA LYS A 443 23.17 -8.86 -48.21
C LYS A 443 22.46 -8.86 -49.58
N GLU A 444 21.31 -8.22 -49.68
CA GLU A 444 20.64 -7.81 -50.93
C GLU A 444 21.01 -6.35 -51.27
#